data_cb75757b46b8d7ea9c66b71c9f2f1376
#
_entry.id   cb75757b46b8d7ea9c66b71c9f2f1376
#
_cell.length_a   1.000
_cell.length_b   1.000
_cell.length_c   1.000
_cell.angle_alpha   90.00
_cell.angle_beta   90.00
_cell.angle_gamma   90.00
#
_symmetry.space_group_name_H-M   'P 1'
#
loop_
_entity.id
_entity.type
_entity.pdbx_description
1 polymer ?
#
loop_
_entity_poly.entity_id
_entity_poly.type
_entity_poly.pdbx_seq_one_letter_code
_entity_poly.pdbx_strand_id
1 'polypeptide(L)'
;PSSWGYVSQALLFHQVRKYLLRLDVRKDHVKFWRPQLLLLVGNPRGALPLLRLANQLKKGGLYVLGHVTLGDLDSLPSDPVQPKYGAWLSLVDRAQVKAFVDLTLSPSVRQGAQHLLRISGLGGMKPNTLVLGFYDDAPPQDHFLTDPAFSEPADSTREGSSPALSTLFPPPRAPGSPRALNPQDYVATVADALKMNKNVVLARASGALPPERLSRGSGGTSQLHHVDVWPLNLLRPRGGPGYVDVCGLFLLQMATILGMVPAWHSARLRIFLCLGLREAPGAAEGRLRALLSQLRI
;
A
#
# COMPACT_ATOMS: atom_id res chain seq x y z
N PRO A 1 36.19 -10.24 -10.72
CA PRO A 1 35.85 -10.13 -12.13
C PRO A 1 34.62 -9.26 -12.29
N SER A 2 34.80 -8.03 -12.83
CA SER A 2 33.70 -7.13 -13.11
C SER A 2 32.85 -7.72 -14.24
N SER A 3 31.60 -8.03 -13.96
CA SER A 3 30.62 -8.38 -14.97
C SER A 3 30.35 -7.15 -15.85
N TRP A 4 30.58 -7.26 -17.15
CA TRP A 4 30.31 -6.19 -18.11
C TRP A 4 28.81 -5.94 -18.34
N GLY A 5 27.94 -6.69 -17.63
CA GLY A 5 26.48 -6.60 -17.74
C GLY A 5 25.94 -7.12 -19.08
N TYR A 6 24.61 -7.23 -19.15
CA TYR A 6 23.93 -7.62 -20.38
C TYR A 6 23.51 -6.38 -21.17
N VAL A 7 23.71 -6.39 -22.49
CA VAL A 7 23.26 -5.32 -23.42
C VAL A 7 21.77 -5.01 -23.25
N SER A 8 20.97 -6.03 -22.93
CA SER A 8 19.54 -5.90 -22.64
C SER A 8 19.24 -4.96 -21.47
N GLN A 9 20.07 -4.94 -20.43
CA GLN A 9 19.91 -4.03 -19.29
C GLN A 9 20.17 -2.57 -19.69
N ALA A 10 21.18 -2.32 -20.54
CA ALA A 10 21.46 -0.98 -21.04
C ALA A 10 20.30 -0.45 -21.91
N LEU A 11 19.72 -1.31 -22.77
CA LEU A 11 18.54 -0.97 -23.56
C LEU A 11 17.33 -0.67 -22.70
N LEU A 12 17.04 -1.51 -21.68
CA LEU A 12 15.95 -1.28 -20.73
C LEU A 12 16.13 0.05 -20.00
N PHE A 13 17.33 0.33 -19.51
CA PHE A 13 17.62 1.61 -18.83
C PHE A 13 17.35 2.80 -19.74
N HIS A 14 17.81 2.74 -21.00
CA HIS A 14 17.57 3.80 -21.97
C HIS A 14 16.07 4.01 -22.26
N GLN A 15 15.33 2.93 -22.44
CA GLN A 15 13.89 2.98 -22.70
C GLN A 15 13.12 3.54 -21.49
N VAL A 16 13.38 3.04 -20.27
CA VAL A 16 12.74 3.50 -19.03
C VAL A 16 12.99 4.99 -18.84
N ARG A 17 14.25 5.45 -18.95
CA ARG A 17 14.61 6.86 -18.87
C ARG A 17 13.84 7.71 -19.90
N LYS A 18 13.81 7.27 -21.16
CA LYS A 18 13.11 7.96 -22.26
C LYS A 18 11.61 8.09 -21.99
N TYR A 19 10.97 7.04 -21.50
CA TYR A 19 9.54 7.07 -21.19
C TYR A 19 9.23 7.91 -19.94
N LEU A 20 10.03 7.81 -18.89
CA LEU A 20 9.87 8.64 -17.70
C LEU A 20 9.96 10.14 -17.99
N LEU A 21 10.89 10.54 -18.88
CA LEU A 21 11.01 11.94 -19.31
C LEU A 21 9.82 12.42 -20.18
N ARG A 22 9.11 11.49 -20.82
CA ARG A 22 7.92 11.79 -21.63
C ARG A 22 6.62 11.83 -20.83
N LEU A 23 6.60 11.30 -19.59
CA LEU A 23 5.44 11.39 -18.73
C LEU A 23 5.23 12.85 -18.33
N ASP A 24 4.15 13.45 -18.85
CA ASP A 24 3.80 14.84 -18.55
C ASP A 24 3.13 14.91 -17.16
N VAL A 25 3.88 15.46 -16.20
CA VAL A 25 3.42 15.67 -14.82
C VAL A 25 2.48 16.85 -14.65
N ARG A 26 2.30 17.68 -15.72
CA ARG A 26 1.50 18.90 -15.67
C ARG A 26 0.04 18.66 -16.04
N LYS A 27 -0.28 17.47 -16.57
CA LYS A 27 -1.63 17.11 -17.01
C LYS A 27 -2.17 15.98 -16.16
N ASP A 28 -3.19 16.25 -15.38
CA ASP A 28 -3.95 15.24 -14.68
C ASP A 28 -4.89 14.52 -15.64
N HIS A 29 -4.62 13.25 -15.88
CA HIS A 29 -5.46 12.42 -16.73
C HIS A 29 -6.48 11.65 -15.87
N VAL A 30 -7.65 12.20 -15.64
CA VAL A 30 -8.72 11.56 -14.86
C VAL A 30 -9.06 10.18 -15.40
N LYS A 31 -9.10 10.00 -16.72
CA LYS A 31 -9.41 8.71 -17.37
C LYS A 31 -8.38 7.62 -17.05
N PHE A 32 -7.13 7.98 -16.85
CA PHE A 32 -6.02 7.05 -16.59
C PHE A 32 -5.51 7.11 -15.15
N TRP A 33 -6.25 7.76 -14.27
CA TRP A 33 -5.87 7.80 -12.87
C TRP A 33 -5.75 6.38 -12.28
N ARG A 34 -4.71 6.15 -11.52
CA ARG A 34 -4.46 4.90 -10.80
C ARG A 34 -3.92 5.24 -9.42
N PRO A 35 -4.22 4.41 -8.41
CA PRO A 35 -3.56 4.55 -7.12
C PRO A 35 -2.07 4.24 -7.29
N GLN A 36 -1.26 5.21 -6.91
CA GLN A 36 0.20 5.10 -6.82
C GLN A 36 0.54 5.11 -5.34
N LEU A 37 0.84 3.93 -4.82
CA LEU A 37 0.86 3.67 -3.39
C LEU A 37 2.26 3.86 -2.81
N LEU A 38 2.35 4.55 -1.68
CA LEU A 38 3.45 4.46 -0.73
C LEU A 38 2.91 3.77 0.52
N LEU A 39 3.37 2.56 0.79
CA LEU A 39 3.07 1.84 2.04
C LEU A 39 4.23 2.03 3.01
N LEU A 40 3.98 2.66 4.16
CA LEU A 40 4.96 2.75 5.23
C LEU A 40 4.91 1.50 6.10
N VAL A 41 6.04 0.83 6.20
CA VAL A 41 6.20 -0.45 6.92
C VAL A 41 7.22 -0.30 8.02
N GLY A 42 6.80 -0.49 9.27
CA GLY A 42 7.73 -0.55 10.40
C GLY A 42 8.39 -1.92 10.50
N ASN A 43 7.61 -3.00 10.50
CA ASN A 43 8.09 -4.38 10.51
C ASN A 43 7.30 -5.23 9.49
N PRO A 44 7.97 -5.81 8.48
CA PRO A 44 7.30 -6.57 7.44
C PRO A 44 6.70 -7.90 7.92
N ARG A 45 7.21 -8.48 9.02
CA ARG A 45 6.69 -9.74 9.58
C ARG A 45 5.23 -9.59 10.01
N GLY A 46 4.87 -8.45 10.61
CA GLY A 46 3.49 -8.13 10.98
C GLY A 46 2.65 -7.53 9.85
N ALA A 47 3.29 -7.02 8.81
CA ALA A 47 2.61 -6.28 7.74
C ALA A 47 2.39 -7.09 6.44
N LEU A 48 2.81 -8.36 6.38
CA LEU A 48 2.79 -9.17 5.16
C LEU A 48 1.42 -9.21 4.45
N PRO A 49 0.28 -9.41 5.15
CA PRO A 49 -1.03 -9.36 4.50
C PRO A 49 -1.35 -7.99 3.89
N LEU A 50 -0.94 -6.92 4.55
CA LEU A 50 -1.13 -5.56 4.05
C LEU A 50 -0.25 -5.28 2.81
N LEU A 51 1.00 -5.80 2.78
CA LEU A 51 1.86 -5.72 1.61
C LEU A 51 1.19 -6.34 0.38
N ARG A 52 0.61 -7.53 0.55
CA ARG A 52 -0.09 -8.25 -0.53
C ARG A 52 -1.38 -7.55 -0.96
N LEU A 53 -2.17 -7.05 -0.01
CA LEU A 53 -3.38 -6.28 -0.31
C LEU A 53 -3.07 -5.01 -1.10
N ALA A 54 -2.07 -4.24 -0.67
CA ALA A 54 -1.62 -3.05 -1.39
C ALA A 54 -1.13 -3.38 -2.81
N ASN A 55 -0.45 -4.51 -2.99
CA ASN A 55 -0.04 -4.97 -4.32
C ASN A 55 -1.23 -5.27 -5.24
N GLN A 56 -2.35 -5.71 -4.71
CA GLN A 56 -3.59 -5.88 -5.48
C GLN A 56 -4.25 -4.53 -5.79
N LEU A 57 -4.36 -3.65 -4.79
CA LEU A 57 -5.00 -2.34 -4.93
C LEU A 57 -4.29 -1.41 -5.92
N LYS A 58 -2.98 -1.50 -6.08
CA LYS A 58 -2.25 -0.67 -7.07
C LYS A 58 -2.67 -0.95 -8.52
N LYS A 59 -3.15 -2.16 -8.81
CA LYS A 59 -3.58 -2.67 -10.14
C LYS A 59 -2.51 -2.53 -11.22
N GLY A 60 -2.00 -1.67 -11.72
CA GLY A 60 -0.91 -1.41 -12.66
C GLY A 60 -0.17 -0.11 -12.35
N GLY A 61 -0.51 0.50 -11.20
CA GLY A 61 0.12 1.72 -10.73
C GLY A 61 1.46 1.48 -10.01
N LEU A 62 2.08 2.55 -9.58
CA LEU A 62 3.28 2.53 -8.78
C LEU A 62 2.99 1.97 -7.38
N TYR A 63 3.89 1.15 -6.87
CA TYR A 63 3.87 0.68 -5.51
C TYR A 63 5.27 0.78 -4.90
N VAL A 64 5.38 1.57 -3.85
CA VAL A 64 6.62 1.78 -3.11
C VAL A 64 6.43 1.28 -1.68
N LEU A 65 7.35 0.45 -1.23
CA LEU A 65 7.50 0.07 0.18
C LEU A 65 8.48 1.04 0.82
N GLY A 66 7.97 1.86 1.72
CA GLY A 66 8.77 2.81 2.48
C GLY A 66 9.09 2.27 3.87
N HIS A 67 10.35 2.35 4.29
CA HIS A 67 10.75 2.05 5.65
C HIS A 67 11.67 3.12 6.19
N VAL A 68 11.45 3.49 7.46
CA VAL A 68 12.28 4.46 8.17
C VAL A 68 13.13 3.72 9.20
N THR A 69 14.43 3.79 9.03
CA THR A 69 15.40 3.40 10.06
C THR A 69 15.62 4.59 10.98
N LEU A 70 15.52 4.39 12.29
CA LEU A 70 15.80 5.45 13.26
C LEU A 70 17.30 5.59 13.46
N GLY A 71 17.77 6.80 13.42
CA GLY A 71 19.17 7.15 13.64
C GLY A 71 19.52 8.51 13.05
N ASP A 72 20.73 8.94 13.37
CA ASP A 72 21.34 10.13 12.82
C ASP A 72 22.68 9.72 12.16
N LEU A 73 22.85 10.09 10.91
CA LEU A 73 24.02 9.69 10.12
C LEU A 73 25.34 10.18 10.75
N ASP A 74 25.32 11.38 11.35
CA ASP A 74 26.51 11.97 11.98
C ASP A 74 26.99 11.17 13.20
N SER A 75 26.10 10.43 13.86
CA SER A 75 26.41 9.60 15.03
C SER A 75 26.82 8.16 14.68
N LEU A 76 26.71 7.76 13.41
CA LEU A 76 26.93 6.39 12.98
C LEU A 76 28.27 6.23 12.22
N PRO A 77 28.99 5.13 12.41
CA PRO A 77 30.26 4.87 11.72
C PRO A 77 30.09 4.54 10.23
N SER A 78 28.89 4.12 9.82
CA SER A 78 28.56 3.78 8.43
C SER A 78 27.06 3.83 8.21
N ASP A 79 26.62 3.87 6.94
CA ASP A 79 25.20 3.87 6.59
C ASP A 79 24.53 2.53 6.97
N PRO A 80 23.56 2.51 7.91
CA PRO A 80 22.86 1.31 8.34
C PRO A 80 21.75 0.86 7.34
N VAL A 81 21.43 1.68 6.36
CA VAL A 81 20.34 1.44 5.40
C VAL A 81 20.82 0.54 4.26
N GLN A 82 22.03 0.79 3.76
CA GLN A 82 22.58 0.08 2.62
C GLN A 82 22.63 -1.45 2.80
N PRO A 83 23.06 -2.02 3.93
CA PRO A 83 23.08 -3.46 4.14
C PRO A 83 21.67 -4.08 4.18
N LYS A 84 20.65 -3.32 4.60
CA LYS A 84 19.27 -3.78 4.72
C LYS A 84 18.54 -3.86 3.38
N TYR A 85 19.01 -3.12 2.37
CA TYR A 85 18.33 -3.02 1.09
C TYR A 85 18.16 -4.39 0.41
N GLY A 86 19.18 -5.24 0.44
CA GLY A 86 19.13 -6.60 -0.10
C GLY A 86 18.07 -7.47 0.57
N ALA A 87 17.90 -7.36 1.90
CA ALA A 87 16.87 -8.08 2.64
C ALA A 87 15.44 -7.65 2.23
N TRP A 88 15.23 -6.35 2.02
CA TRP A 88 13.94 -5.83 1.55
C TRP A 88 13.62 -6.26 0.11
N LEU A 89 14.61 -6.32 -0.79
CA LEU A 89 14.41 -6.86 -2.13
C LEU A 89 14.04 -8.34 -2.08
N SER A 90 14.76 -9.14 -1.28
CA SER A 90 14.43 -10.57 -1.08
C SER A 90 13.05 -10.77 -0.47
N LEU A 91 12.60 -9.87 0.40
CA LEU A 91 11.23 -9.86 0.93
C LEU A 91 10.21 -9.64 -0.19
N VAL A 92 10.42 -8.64 -1.03
CA VAL A 92 9.54 -8.32 -2.17
C VAL A 92 9.38 -9.52 -3.10
N ASP A 93 10.48 -10.21 -3.40
CA ASP A 93 10.49 -11.39 -4.25
C ASP A 93 9.75 -12.55 -3.60
N ARG A 94 10.03 -12.88 -2.33
CA ARG A 94 9.36 -13.97 -1.60
C ARG A 94 7.88 -13.70 -1.36
N ALA A 95 7.51 -12.47 -1.01
CA ALA A 95 6.11 -12.07 -0.86
C ALA A 95 5.34 -12.04 -2.19
N GLN A 96 6.05 -12.18 -3.33
CA GLN A 96 5.51 -12.09 -4.69
C GLN A 96 4.78 -10.78 -4.96
N VAL A 97 5.24 -9.70 -4.37
CA VAL A 97 4.72 -8.35 -4.61
C VAL A 97 5.58 -7.63 -5.64
N LYS A 98 4.96 -6.76 -6.43
CA LYS A 98 5.66 -5.92 -7.40
C LYS A 98 5.76 -4.51 -6.82
N ALA A 99 6.79 -4.27 -6.05
CA ALA A 99 7.02 -3.01 -5.38
C ALA A 99 8.47 -2.55 -5.55
N PHE A 100 8.66 -1.24 -5.54
CA PHE A 100 9.96 -0.61 -5.34
C PHE A 100 10.19 -0.47 -3.83
N VAL A 101 11.44 -0.41 -3.43
CA VAL A 101 11.82 -0.29 -2.03
C VAL A 101 12.56 1.03 -1.82
N ASP A 102 12.02 1.89 -0.97
CA ASP A 102 12.64 3.15 -0.56
C ASP A 102 12.89 3.12 0.95
N LEU A 103 14.15 3.10 1.33
CA LEU A 103 14.60 3.12 2.72
C LEU A 103 15.18 4.49 3.04
N THR A 104 14.92 5.00 4.25
CA THR A 104 15.51 6.26 4.72
C THR A 104 15.97 6.13 6.16
N LEU A 105 16.98 6.93 6.51
CA LEU A 105 17.45 7.15 7.87
C LEU A 105 16.92 8.50 8.36
N SER A 106 16.40 8.54 9.56
CA SER A 106 15.87 9.78 10.15
C SER A 106 15.82 9.69 11.67
N PRO A 107 15.97 10.81 12.39
CA PRO A 107 15.84 10.85 13.85
C PRO A 107 14.45 10.46 14.36
N SER A 108 13.40 10.66 13.55
CA SER A 108 12.03 10.26 13.88
C SER A 108 11.31 9.59 12.71
N VAL A 109 10.37 8.69 13.01
CA VAL A 109 9.56 8.02 11.99
C VAL A 109 8.77 9.04 11.18
N ARG A 110 8.22 10.08 11.80
CA ARG A 110 7.47 11.14 11.13
C ARG A 110 8.30 11.90 10.11
N GLN A 111 9.52 12.31 10.47
CA GLN A 111 10.42 13.00 9.54
C GLN A 111 10.79 12.10 8.36
N GLY A 112 11.13 10.83 8.65
CA GLY A 112 11.41 9.85 7.59
C GLY A 112 10.22 9.63 6.67
N ALA A 113 9.00 9.59 7.21
CA ALA A 113 7.78 9.52 6.41
C ALA A 113 7.59 10.75 5.52
N GLN A 114 7.88 11.96 6.03
CA GLN A 114 7.86 13.20 5.23
C GLN A 114 8.87 13.17 4.09
N HIS A 115 10.08 12.63 4.33
CA HIS A 115 11.10 12.45 3.28
C HIS A 115 10.58 11.51 2.18
N LEU A 116 10.07 10.34 2.56
CA LEU A 116 9.53 9.37 1.61
C LEU A 116 8.34 9.93 0.82
N LEU A 117 7.41 10.64 1.47
CA LEU A 117 6.26 11.27 0.81
C LEU A 117 6.67 12.29 -0.27
N ARG A 118 7.81 12.96 -0.10
CA ARG A 118 8.30 13.97 -1.04
C ARG A 118 9.19 13.39 -2.14
N ILE A 119 10.03 12.40 -1.80
CA ILE A 119 11.15 11.98 -2.65
C ILE A 119 10.82 10.69 -3.42
N SER A 120 10.02 9.78 -2.86
CA SER A 120 9.71 8.49 -3.50
C SER A 120 9.17 8.65 -4.91
N GLY A 121 9.67 7.78 -5.79
CA GLY A 121 9.32 7.78 -7.21
C GLY A 121 10.21 8.68 -8.06
N LEU A 122 10.02 8.62 -9.37
CA LEU A 122 10.84 9.33 -10.35
C LEU A 122 9.99 9.99 -11.44
N GLY A 123 10.24 11.27 -11.72
CA GLY A 123 9.50 12.02 -12.73
C GLY A 123 8.00 12.06 -12.46
N GLY A 124 7.19 11.63 -13.42
CA GLY A 124 5.73 11.54 -13.29
C GLY A 124 5.23 10.33 -12.50
N MET A 125 6.10 9.38 -12.18
CA MET A 125 5.77 8.22 -11.37
C MET A 125 6.04 8.51 -9.90
N LYS A 126 5.10 9.15 -9.21
CA LYS A 126 5.20 9.48 -7.78
C LYS A 126 3.97 8.98 -7.03
N PRO A 127 4.13 8.51 -5.78
CA PRO A 127 2.99 8.13 -4.96
C PRO A 127 1.99 9.27 -4.79
N ASN A 128 0.70 8.96 -4.99
CA ASN A 128 -0.43 9.86 -4.74
C ASN A 128 -1.25 9.43 -3.52
N THR A 129 -0.97 8.25 -2.98
CA THR A 129 -1.73 7.65 -1.89
C THR A 129 -0.78 7.06 -0.85
N LEU A 130 -0.89 7.51 0.38
CA LEU A 130 -0.21 6.94 1.53
C LEU A 130 -1.07 5.81 2.12
N VAL A 131 -0.47 4.65 2.35
CA VAL A 131 -1.11 3.54 3.06
C VAL A 131 -0.38 3.31 4.39
N LEU A 132 -1.14 3.25 5.47
CA LEU A 132 -0.66 2.98 6.82
C LEU A 132 -1.44 1.82 7.44
N GLY A 133 -0.78 1.02 8.26
CA GLY A 133 -1.46 0.15 9.21
C GLY A 133 -2.23 0.97 10.24
N PHE A 134 -3.38 0.47 10.69
CA PHE A 134 -4.15 1.15 11.72
C PHE A 134 -3.40 1.14 13.07
N TYR A 135 -3.47 2.25 13.78
CA TYR A 135 -2.84 2.40 15.09
C TYR A 135 -3.78 1.83 16.16
N ASP A 136 -3.59 0.59 16.54
CA ASP A 136 -4.32 -0.07 17.62
C ASP A 136 -3.37 -0.79 18.58
N ASP A 137 -3.89 -1.28 19.70
CA ASP A 137 -3.07 -1.96 20.72
C ASP A 137 -2.88 -3.44 20.46
N ALA A 138 -3.51 -3.98 19.42
CA ALA A 138 -3.37 -5.38 19.06
C ALA A 138 -1.90 -5.73 18.76
N PRO A 139 -1.37 -6.81 19.35
CA PRO A 139 -0.03 -7.28 19.02
C PRO A 139 0.00 -7.74 17.56
N PRO A 140 1.01 -7.33 16.78
CA PRO A 140 1.13 -7.80 15.41
C PRO A 140 1.45 -9.30 15.37
N GLN A 141 0.70 -10.04 14.55
CA GLN A 141 0.97 -11.45 14.32
C GLN A 141 2.24 -11.62 13.47
N ASP A 142 3.05 -12.64 13.76
CA ASP A 142 4.21 -12.98 12.97
C ASP A 142 3.82 -13.85 11.78
N HIS A 143 3.61 -13.24 10.64
CA HIS A 143 3.21 -13.94 9.43
C HIS A 143 4.35 -14.72 8.76
N PHE A 144 5.62 -14.45 9.09
CA PHE A 144 6.72 -15.24 8.53
C PHE A 144 6.78 -16.67 9.09
N LEU A 145 6.22 -16.88 10.29
CA LEU A 145 6.14 -18.22 10.87
C LEU A 145 4.97 -19.06 10.31
N THR A 146 3.93 -18.38 9.81
CA THR A 146 2.69 -19.04 9.38
C THR A 146 2.52 -19.12 7.87
N ASP A 147 3.26 -18.30 7.13
CA ASP A 147 3.12 -18.21 5.67
C ASP A 147 4.06 -19.20 4.97
N PRO A 148 3.55 -20.07 4.10
CA PRO A 148 4.37 -21.08 3.41
C PRO A 148 5.51 -20.50 2.57
N ALA A 149 5.36 -19.26 2.07
CA ALA A 149 6.40 -18.60 1.28
C ALA A 149 7.65 -18.25 2.11
N PHE A 150 7.51 -18.18 3.44
CA PHE A 150 8.59 -17.84 4.37
C PHE A 150 9.03 -19.01 5.25
N SER A 151 8.28 -20.12 5.23
CA SER A 151 8.68 -21.37 5.87
C SER A 151 9.86 -21.95 5.09
N GLU A 152 10.97 -22.18 5.76
CA GLU A 152 12.11 -22.82 5.13
C GLU A 152 11.78 -24.30 4.82
N PRO A 153 12.14 -24.81 3.62
CA PRO A 153 12.15 -26.24 3.42
C PRO A 153 13.18 -26.85 4.41
N ALA A 154 12.81 -27.95 5.06
CA ALA A 154 13.64 -28.66 6.03
C ALA A 154 14.98 -29.20 5.48
N ASP A 155 15.29 -28.93 4.22
CA ASP A 155 16.40 -29.46 3.44
C ASP A 155 17.36 -28.37 2.95
N SER A 156 17.82 -27.50 3.85
CA SER A 156 18.81 -26.46 3.51
C SER A 156 20.27 -26.92 3.77
N THR A 157 20.65 -28.06 3.24
CA THR A 157 22.05 -28.52 3.21
C THR A 157 22.86 -28.01 2.00
N ARG A 158 22.35 -26.99 1.30
CA ARG A 158 23.14 -26.37 0.21
C ARG A 158 24.04 -25.27 0.77
N GLU A 159 25.36 -25.54 0.70
CA GLU A 159 26.38 -24.50 0.89
C GLU A 159 26.09 -23.31 -0.01
N GLY A 160 25.89 -22.12 0.59
CA GLY A 160 25.55 -20.88 -0.11
C GLY A 160 24.12 -20.35 0.06
N SER A 161 23.32 -20.92 0.95
CA SER A 161 21.98 -20.40 1.24
C SER A 161 22.05 -19.00 1.90
N SER A 162 21.38 -18.04 1.29
CA SER A 162 21.19 -16.71 1.90
C SER A 162 20.53 -16.88 3.28
N PRO A 163 20.90 -16.06 4.29
CA PRO A 163 20.31 -16.15 5.62
C PRO A 163 18.78 -16.06 5.54
N ALA A 164 18.11 -16.82 6.39
CA ALA A 164 16.67 -16.83 6.45
C ALA A 164 16.13 -15.41 6.63
N LEU A 165 15.11 -15.00 5.87
CA LEU A 165 14.50 -13.66 6.02
C LEU A 165 14.01 -13.42 7.45
N SER A 166 13.63 -14.48 8.17
CA SER A 166 13.26 -14.41 9.59
C SER A 166 14.41 -13.92 10.49
N THR A 167 15.68 -14.09 10.09
CA THR A 167 16.83 -13.57 10.85
C THR A 167 17.20 -12.14 10.46
N LEU A 168 16.84 -11.70 9.26
CA LEU A 168 17.14 -10.36 8.75
C LEU A 168 16.17 -9.27 9.24
N PHE A 169 14.98 -9.68 9.69
CA PHE A 169 13.97 -8.77 10.25
C PHE A 169 13.69 -9.13 11.70
N PRO A 170 13.65 -8.15 12.61
CA PRO A 170 13.38 -8.42 14.02
C PRO A 170 11.99 -9.02 14.21
N PRO A 171 11.75 -9.80 15.27
CA PRO A 171 10.43 -10.30 15.59
C PRO A 171 9.44 -9.13 15.75
N PRO A 172 8.14 -9.36 15.53
CA PRO A 172 7.14 -8.37 15.79
C PRO A 172 7.16 -7.91 17.26
N ARG A 173 6.71 -6.69 17.47
CA ARG A 173 6.64 -6.07 18.79
C ARG A 173 5.86 -6.96 19.78
N ALA A 174 6.43 -7.20 20.96
CA ALA A 174 5.70 -7.87 22.03
C ALA A 174 4.54 -6.99 22.57
N PRO A 175 3.48 -7.61 23.09
CA PRO A 175 2.40 -6.87 23.75
C PRO A 175 2.96 -5.94 24.85
N GLY A 176 2.46 -4.70 24.91
CA GLY A 176 2.87 -3.71 25.93
C GLY A 176 4.24 -3.05 25.71
N SER A 177 5.04 -3.49 24.70
CA SER A 177 6.33 -2.84 24.45
C SER A 177 6.14 -1.48 23.75
N PRO A 178 7.04 -0.50 23.99
CA PRO A 178 6.93 0.83 23.40
C PRO A 178 6.99 0.78 21.87
N ARG A 179 6.29 1.70 21.23
CA ARG A 179 6.29 1.86 19.76
C ARG A 179 7.28 2.94 19.33
N ALA A 180 7.94 2.72 18.20
CA ALA A 180 8.79 3.75 17.60
C ALA A 180 8.01 4.98 17.13
N LEU A 181 6.73 4.80 16.79
CA LEU A 181 5.82 5.87 16.40
C LEU A 181 4.78 6.06 17.52
N ASN A 182 4.72 7.25 18.10
CA ASN A 182 3.71 7.60 19.09
C ASN A 182 2.37 8.01 18.42
N PRO A 183 1.24 8.06 19.17
CA PRO A 183 -0.06 8.39 18.60
C PRO A 183 -0.12 9.78 17.96
N GLN A 184 0.55 10.76 18.55
CA GLN A 184 0.56 12.15 18.05
C GLN A 184 1.29 12.22 16.72
N ASP A 185 2.45 11.57 16.58
CA ASP A 185 3.21 11.53 15.32
C ASP A 185 2.49 10.72 14.26
N TYR A 186 1.73 9.68 14.63
CA TYR A 186 0.88 8.95 13.70
C TYR A 186 -0.18 9.86 13.08
N VAL A 187 -0.94 10.57 13.90
CA VAL A 187 -1.96 11.54 13.44
C VAL A 187 -1.31 12.67 12.65
N ALA A 188 -0.17 13.16 13.11
CA ALA A 188 0.57 14.20 12.41
C ALA A 188 1.08 13.74 11.03
N THR A 189 1.50 12.47 10.89
CA THR A 189 1.91 11.89 9.59
C THR A 189 0.73 11.84 8.61
N VAL A 190 -0.47 11.49 9.08
CA VAL A 190 -1.70 11.56 8.28
C VAL A 190 -1.96 13.01 7.83
N ALA A 191 -1.90 13.97 8.76
CA ALA A 191 -2.10 15.38 8.45
C ALA A 191 -1.04 15.91 7.46
N ASP A 192 0.21 15.50 7.60
CA ASP A 192 1.29 15.88 6.69
C ASP A 192 1.04 15.36 5.27
N ALA A 193 0.58 14.11 5.13
CA ALA A 193 0.22 13.54 3.83
C ALA A 193 -0.93 14.32 3.16
N LEU A 194 -1.98 14.66 3.92
CA LEU A 194 -3.09 15.48 3.41
C LEU A 194 -2.63 16.88 2.99
N LYS A 195 -1.76 17.54 3.77
CA LYS A 195 -1.14 18.82 3.40
C LYS A 195 -0.29 18.74 2.13
N MET A 196 0.24 17.56 1.82
CA MET A 196 0.98 17.29 0.59
C MET A 196 0.06 16.84 -0.57
N ASN A 197 -1.25 17.02 -0.45
CA ASN A 197 -2.26 16.60 -1.43
C ASN A 197 -2.18 15.10 -1.78
N LYS A 198 -1.91 14.25 -0.78
CA LYS A 198 -1.94 12.80 -0.92
C LYS A 198 -3.24 12.24 -0.34
N ASN A 199 -3.78 11.21 -0.98
CA ASN A 199 -4.82 10.40 -0.36
C ASN A 199 -4.22 9.59 0.78
N VAL A 200 -5.01 9.27 1.80
CA VAL A 200 -4.57 8.43 2.92
C VAL A 200 -5.51 7.26 3.09
N VAL A 201 -4.94 6.07 3.21
CA VAL A 201 -5.64 4.82 3.49
C VAL A 201 -5.11 4.25 4.80
N LEU A 202 -5.99 4.06 5.78
CA LEU A 202 -5.69 3.40 7.05
C LEU A 202 -6.25 1.98 6.99
N ALA A 203 -5.36 0.98 7.02
CA ALA A 203 -5.73 -0.41 6.89
C ALA A 203 -5.75 -1.10 8.25
N ARG A 204 -6.90 -1.69 8.61
CA ARG A 204 -7.07 -2.46 9.84
C ARG A 204 -7.40 -3.92 9.54
N ALA A 205 -6.96 -4.81 10.41
CA ALA A 205 -7.29 -6.24 10.36
C ALA A 205 -6.97 -6.94 9.01
N SER A 206 -5.97 -6.45 8.28
CA SER A 206 -5.55 -7.09 7.02
C SER A 206 -5.12 -8.55 7.19
N GLY A 207 -4.66 -8.95 8.37
CA GLY A 207 -4.33 -10.34 8.73
C GLY A 207 -5.54 -11.28 8.84
N ALA A 208 -6.77 -10.73 8.94
CA ALA A 208 -8.00 -11.52 8.94
C ALA A 208 -8.47 -11.90 7.52
N LEU A 209 -7.85 -11.36 6.48
CA LEU A 209 -8.16 -11.71 5.11
C LEU A 209 -7.66 -13.14 4.79
N PRO A 210 -8.48 -13.96 4.11
CA PRO A 210 -8.06 -15.30 3.71
C PRO A 210 -6.78 -15.25 2.85
N PRO A 211 -5.76 -16.08 3.13
CA PRO A 211 -4.51 -16.10 2.37
C PRO A 211 -4.72 -16.29 0.86
N GLU A 212 -5.74 -17.06 0.47
CA GLU A 212 -6.10 -17.29 -0.93
C GLU A 212 -6.49 -16.00 -1.66
N ARG A 213 -7.06 -15.02 -0.93
CA ARG A 213 -7.40 -13.71 -1.47
C ARG A 213 -6.20 -12.80 -1.66
N LEU A 214 -5.12 -13.07 -0.95
CA LEU A 214 -3.90 -12.28 -0.96
C LEU A 214 -2.81 -12.85 -1.88
N SER A 215 -2.91 -14.14 -2.26
CA SER A 215 -1.97 -14.80 -3.15
C SER A 215 -2.30 -14.58 -4.63
N ARG A 216 -1.26 -14.64 -5.48
CA ARG A 216 -1.43 -14.60 -6.94
C ARG A 216 -1.91 -15.96 -7.44
N GLY A 217 -2.93 -15.95 -8.30
CA GLY A 217 -3.36 -17.15 -9.05
C GLY A 217 -4.36 -18.05 -8.33
N SER A 218 -4.81 -17.70 -7.15
CA SER A 218 -5.93 -18.39 -6.53
C SER A 218 -7.20 -18.11 -7.31
N GLY A 219 -7.67 -19.08 -8.05
CA GLY A 219 -9.00 -19.08 -8.65
C GLY A 219 -10.03 -18.96 -7.52
N GLY A 220 -10.98 -18.04 -7.67
CA GLY A 220 -11.92 -17.67 -6.63
C GLY A 220 -12.56 -18.87 -5.94
N THR A 221 -12.52 -18.88 -4.62
CA THR A 221 -13.30 -19.80 -3.80
C THR A 221 -14.80 -19.64 -4.14
N SER A 222 -15.54 -20.73 -4.15
CA SER A 222 -16.97 -20.74 -4.49
C SER A 222 -17.86 -19.99 -3.48
N GLN A 223 -17.30 -19.53 -2.37
CA GLN A 223 -18.03 -18.73 -1.40
C GLN A 223 -18.27 -17.30 -1.89
N LEU A 224 -19.55 -16.89 -1.88
CA LEU A 224 -19.96 -15.54 -2.22
C LEU A 224 -19.48 -14.57 -1.14
N HIS A 225 -18.47 -13.77 -1.46
CA HIS A 225 -17.98 -12.71 -0.57
C HIS A 225 -18.53 -11.36 -1.02
N HIS A 226 -18.59 -10.43 -0.09
CA HIS A 226 -19.01 -9.06 -0.33
C HIS A 226 -17.87 -8.08 -0.05
N VAL A 227 -17.80 -7.05 -0.85
CA VAL A 227 -17.00 -5.85 -0.57
C VAL A 227 -17.96 -4.74 -0.18
N ASP A 228 -18.02 -4.43 1.10
CA ASP A 228 -18.95 -3.45 1.65
C ASP A 228 -18.29 -2.07 1.68
N VAL A 229 -18.96 -1.11 1.05
CA VAL A 229 -18.47 0.27 0.91
C VAL A 229 -19.42 1.22 1.62
N TRP A 230 -18.86 2.03 2.51
CA TRP A 230 -19.59 2.97 3.36
C TRP A 230 -19.19 4.42 3.08
N PRO A 231 -19.61 5.02 1.97
CA PRO A 231 -19.30 6.42 1.65
C PRO A 231 -20.18 7.37 2.47
N LEU A 232 -19.71 7.75 3.65
CA LEU A 232 -20.51 8.46 4.66
C LEU A 232 -21.13 9.78 4.19
N ASN A 233 -20.44 10.54 3.35
CA ASN A 233 -20.86 11.87 2.92
C ASN A 233 -21.17 11.97 1.42
N LEU A 234 -21.20 10.86 0.70
CA LEU A 234 -21.25 10.85 -0.77
C LEU A 234 -22.37 11.71 -1.38
N LEU A 235 -23.55 11.68 -0.76
CA LEU A 235 -24.74 12.39 -1.24
C LEU A 235 -25.13 13.58 -0.37
N ARG A 236 -24.32 13.97 0.61
CA ARG A 236 -24.59 15.13 1.48
C ARG A 236 -24.01 16.40 0.88
N PRO A 237 -24.82 17.30 0.30
CA PRO A 237 -24.32 18.54 -0.26
C PRO A 237 -23.99 19.53 0.87
N ARG A 238 -22.76 19.57 1.32
CA ARG A 238 -22.29 20.67 2.19
C ARG A 238 -21.98 21.96 1.43
N GLY A 239 -21.89 21.88 0.10
CA GLY A 239 -21.47 22.99 -0.78
C GLY A 239 -22.41 23.34 -1.92
N GLY A 240 -23.68 22.89 -1.91
CA GLY A 240 -24.65 23.18 -2.98
C GLY A 240 -24.98 21.98 -3.89
N PRO A 241 -25.88 22.14 -4.86
CA PRO A 241 -26.48 21.04 -5.64
C PRO A 241 -25.53 20.27 -6.56
N GLY A 242 -24.27 20.66 -6.70
CA GLY A 242 -23.27 19.96 -7.51
C GLY A 242 -22.10 19.35 -6.74
N TYR A 243 -22.12 19.41 -5.41
CA TYR A 243 -21.01 18.91 -4.60
C TYR A 243 -21.04 17.37 -4.50
N VAL A 244 -19.95 16.75 -4.90
CA VAL A 244 -19.71 15.32 -4.71
C VAL A 244 -18.53 15.14 -3.76
N ASP A 245 -18.69 14.31 -2.73
CA ASP A 245 -17.62 14.05 -1.77
C ASP A 245 -16.46 13.28 -2.43
N VAL A 246 -15.32 13.93 -2.54
CA VAL A 246 -14.12 13.36 -3.16
C VAL A 246 -13.64 12.11 -2.42
N CYS A 247 -13.78 12.08 -1.09
CA CYS A 247 -13.42 10.90 -0.29
C CYS A 247 -14.32 9.70 -0.63
N GLY A 248 -15.60 9.91 -0.79
CA GLY A 248 -16.55 8.87 -1.20
C GLY A 248 -16.26 8.36 -2.61
N LEU A 249 -15.92 9.26 -3.55
CA LEU A 249 -15.49 8.87 -4.90
C LEU A 249 -14.21 8.04 -4.88
N PHE A 250 -13.21 8.45 -4.09
CA PHE A 250 -11.97 7.69 -3.94
C PHE A 250 -12.23 6.30 -3.39
N LEU A 251 -13.10 6.17 -2.38
CA LEU A 251 -13.49 4.89 -1.79
C LEU A 251 -14.17 3.98 -2.81
N LEU A 252 -15.13 4.49 -3.59
CA LEU A 252 -15.79 3.75 -4.67
C LEU A 252 -14.80 3.28 -5.74
N GLN A 253 -13.86 4.15 -6.11
CA GLN A 253 -12.82 3.84 -7.08
C GLN A 253 -11.88 2.72 -6.58
N MET A 254 -11.47 2.76 -5.32
CA MET A 254 -10.65 1.69 -4.72
C MET A 254 -11.40 0.36 -4.67
N ALA A 255 -12.68 0.38 -4.31
CA ALA A 255 -13.53 -0.82 -4.30
C ALA A 255 -13.71 -1.42 -5.70
N THR A 256 -13.91 -0.56 -6.70
CA THR A 256 -14.01 -0.99 -8.11
C THR A 256 -12.71 -1.61 -8.60
N ILE A 257 -11.56 -1.01 -8.27
CA ILE A 257 -10.23 -1.55 -8.60
C ILE A 257 -10.06 -2.93 -7.97
N LEU A 258 -10.46 -3.09 -6.70
CA LEU A 258 -10.40 -4.38 -6.02
C LEU A 258 -11.23 -5.44 -6.74
N GLY A 259 -12.46 -5.10 -7.17
CA GLY A 259 -13.32 -5.98 -7.96
C GLY A 259 -12.74 -6.41 -9.32
N MET A 260 -11.80 -5.63 -9.87
CA MET A 260 -11.08 -5.98 -11.10
C MET A 260 -9.92 -6.97 -10.89
N VAL A 261 -9.56 -7.26 -9.64
CA VAL A 261 -8.47 -8.20 -9.31
C VAL A 261 -9.02 -9.62 -9.35
N PRO A 262 -8.34 -10.59 -9.99
CA PRO A 262 -8.85 -11.96 -10.13
C PRO A 262 -9.26 -12.61 -8.80
N ALA A 263 -8.52 -12.38 -7.74
CA ALA A 263 -8.84 -12.91 -6.40
C ALA A 263 -10.16 -12.38 -5.81
N TRP A 264 -10.65 -11.23 -6.28
CA TRP A 264 -11.87 -10.57 -5.78
C TRP A 264 -13.00 -10.52 -6.82
N HIS A 265 -12.78 -11.06 -8.01
CA HIS A 265 -13.75 -11.00 -9.11
C HIS A 265 -15.12 -11.62 -8.76
N SER A 266 -15.16 -12.64 -7.90
CA SER A 266 -16.41 -13.26 -7.41
C SER A 266 -17.09 -12.46 -6.30
N ALA A 267 -16.47 -11.44 -5.74
CA ALA A 267 -17.03 -10.63 -4.68
C ALA A 267 -18.05 -9.63 -5.23
N ARG A 268 -19.20 -9.54 -4.56
CA ARG A 268 -20.23 -8.54 -4.89
C ARG A 268 -19.97 -7.25 -4.14
N LEU A 269 -19.98 -6.14 -4.87
CA LEU A 269 -19.90 -4.80 -4.29
C LEU A 269 -21.27 -4.43 -3.69
N ARG A 270 -21.29 -4.06 -2.41
CA ARG A 270 -22.47 -3.49 -1.74
C ARG A 270 -22.14 -2.09 -1.26
N ILE A 271 -22.98 -1.13 -1.57
CA ILE A 271 -22.79 0.27 -1.20
C ILE A 271 -23.86 0.65 -0.17
N PHE A 272 -23.44 1.08 1.01
CA PHE A 272 -24.30 1.47 2.12
C PHE A 272 -24.31 2.98 2.26
N LEU A 273 -25.43 3.61 1.96
CA LEU A 273 -25.60 5.05 2.10
C LEU A 273 -26.01 5.43 3.52
N CYS A 274 -25.34 6.41 4.07
CA CYS A 274 -25.75 7.06 5.30
C CYS A 274 -26.75 8.18 4.98
N LEU A 275 -28.02 7.96 5.32
CA LEU A 275 -29.10 8.92 5.08
C LEU A 275 -29.30 9.83 6.31
N GLY A 276 -29.67 11.07 6.06
CA GLY A 276 -30.17 11.96 7.10
C GLY A 276 -31.61 11.59 7.51
N LEU A 277 -32.01 11.96 8.75
CA LEU A 277 -33.35 11.64 9.30
C LEU A 277 -34.51 12.14 8.42
N ARG A 278 -34.31 13.13 7.57
CA ARG A 278 -35.34 13.71 6.68
C ARG A 278 -35.18 13.35 5.22
N GLU A 279 -34.28 12.46 4.88
CA GLU A 279 -33.98 12.11 3.49
C GLU A 279 -34.77 10.87 3.08
N ALA A 280 -35.54 10.99 1.97
CA ALA A 280 -36.31 9.87 1.43
C ALA A 280 -35.38 8.82 0.81
N PRO A 281 -35.42 7.54 1.23
CA PRO A 281 -34.53 6.49 0.76
C PRO A 281 -34.53 6.32 -0.76
N GLY A 282 -35.72 6.36 -1.40
CA GLY A 282 -35.83 6.21 -2.86
C GLY A 282 -35.17 7.33 -3.66
N ALA A 283 -35.23 8.57 -3.18
CA ALA A 283 -34.56 9.70 -3.82
C ALA A 283 -33.02 9.60 -3.71
N ALA A 284 -32.54 9.13 -2.57
CA ALA A 284 -31.10 8.91 -2.36
C ALA A 284 -30.59 7.74 -3.21
N GLU A 285 -31.33 6.66 -3.32
CA GLU A 285 -31.01 5.54 -4.20
C GLU A 285 -30.98 5.96 -5.67
N GLY A 286 -31.95 6.73 -6.13
CA GLY A 286 -31.98 7.24 -7.49
C GLY A 286 -30.74 8.10 -7.82
N ARG A 287 -30.33 8.98 -6.90
CA ARG A 287 -29.10 9.78 -7.06
C ARG A 287 -27.85 8.92 -7.10
N LEU A 288 -27.76 7.91 -6.23
CA LEU A 288 -26.63 6.97 -6.24
C LEU A 288 -26.56 6.22 -7.56
N ARG A 289 -27.69 5.65 -8.04
CA ARG A 289 -27.73 4.93 -9.31
C ARG A 289 -27.30 5.81 -10.48
N ALA A 290 -27.73 7.07 -10.51
CA ALA A 290 -27.31 8.04 -11.53
C ALA A 290 -25.79 8.30 -11.46
N LEU A 291 -25.23 8.46 -10.26
CA LEU A 291 -23.80 8.65 -10.06
C LEU A 291 -23.00 7.43 -10.51
N LEU A 292 -23.39 6.21 -10.11
CA LEU A 292 -22.71 4.97 -10.49
C LEU A 292 -22.74 4.78 -12.02
N SER A 293 -23.87 5.07 -12.68
CA SER A 293 -23.98 5.04 -14.14
C SER A 293 -23.01 6.02 -14.81
N GLN A 294 -22.86 7.24 -14.27
CA GLN A 294 -21.89 8.22 -14.77
C GLN A 294 -20.44 7.74 -14.60
N LEU A 295 -20.16 7.07 -13.48
CA LEU A 295 -18.85 6.51 -13.18
C LEU A 295 -18.57 5.18 -13.90
N ARG A 296 -19.59 4.61 -14.55
CA ARG A 296 -19.54 3.29 -15.21
C ARG A 296 -19.16 2.15 -14.25
N ILE A 297 -19.74 2.18 -13.05
CA ILE A 297 -19.58 1.17 -11.99
C ILE A 297 -20.87 0.34 -11.92
#